data_716c5e737432e7d15d3062e5f6debb32
#
_entry.id   716c5e737432e7d15d3062e5f6debb32
#
_cell.length_a   1.000
_cell.length_b   1.000
_cell.length_c   1.000
_cell.angle_alpha   90.00
_cell.angle_beta   90.00
_cell.angle_gamma   90.00
#
_symmetry.space_group_name_H-M   'P 1'
#
loop_
_entity.id
_entity.type
_entity.pdbx_description
1 polymer ?
#
loop_
_entity_poly.entity_id
_entity_poly.type
_entity_poly.pdbx_seq_one_letter_code
_entity_poly.pdbx_strand_id
1 'polypeptide(L)'
;QIANPHGIWYTPVTGIWQTVWLEPVATQYITNLKTTPDIDNNSVKVEVAANTTSADKVEVKVFDGKNLVAKGAALNGVPVELAMPANAKLWSPDSPFLYNMEVTLYKDGKAIDQVKSYTAMRKFSIRKGQNGITRLQLNNKDYFQFGPLDQGWWPDGLYTAPTDEALVYDLKKTKDFGYNMVRKHVKVEPARWYTHCDQLGLIVWQDMPNGGPSPQWQARNYFNGREVIRSAASEANYRKEWKEIIVCLYSYPSIAVWVPFNEAWGQFKTPEIVAWTKEYDPSRLVNPASGGNHYTCGDILDLHHYPGPNMFLYLSLIHI
;
A
#
# COMPACT_ATOMS: atom_id res chain seq x y z
N GLN A 1 -9.95 -3.38 23.57
CA GLN A 1 -9.65 -2.05 24.14
C GLN A 1 -8.78 -2.21 25.38
N ILE A 2 -7.85 -1.30 25.58
CA ILE A 2 -6.96 -1.28 26.74
C ILE A 2 -7.61 -0.40 27.82
N ALA A 3 -7.88 -0.98 28.99
CA ALA A 3 -8.50 -0.24 30.09
C ALA A 3 -7.53 0.76 30.76
N ASN A 4 -6.23 0.50 30.66
CA ASN A 4 -5.17 1.32 31.24
C ASN A 4 -4.11 1.65 30.20
N PRO A 5 -4.21 2.76 29.46
CA PRO A 5 -3.26 3.16 28.43
C PRO A 5 -1.86 3.40 29.01
N HIS A 6 -0.83 2.83 28.37
CA HIS A 6 0.58 3.00 28.74
C HIS A 6 1.51 2.53 27.63
N GLY A 7 2.69 3.11 27.52
CA GLY A 7 3.67 2.75 26.50
C GLY A 7 3.08 2.81 25.10
N ILE A 8 3.12 1.69 24.37
CA ILE A 8 2.54 1.53 23.01
C ILE A 8 1.04 1.23 23.01
N TRP A 9 0.42 1.09 24.18
CA TRP A 9 -1.02 0.85 24.34
C TRP A 9 -1.74 2.17 24.54
N TYR A 10 -2.16 2.77 23.43
CA TYR A 10 -2.79 4.09 23.40
C TYR A 10 -4.21 4.08 23.97
N THR A 11 -4.70 5.28 24.27
CA THR A 11 -6.10 5.50 24.68
C THR A 11 -7.06 4.93 23.65
N PRO A 12 -7.96 4.02 24.01
CA PRO A 12 -8.94 3.48 23.06
C PRO A 12 -9.86 4.59 22.53
N VAL A 13 -10.11 4.56 21.25
CA VAL A 13 -11.08 5.43 20.58
C VAL A 13 -12.17 4.59 19.94
N THR A 14 -13.37 5.14 19.89
CA THR A 14 -14.52 4.54 19.22
C THR A 14 -15.25 5.60 18.41
N GLY A 15 -15.96 5.18 17.38
CA GLY A 15 -16.72 6.05 16.51
C GLY A 15 -16.07 6.26 15.15
N ILE A 16 -16.61 7.22 14.39
CA ILE A 16 -16.12 7.59 13.07
C ILE A 16 -14.94 8.54 13.26
N TRP A 17 -13.73 8.10 12.98
CA TRP A 17 -12.51 8.86 13.19
C TRP A 17 -11.88 9.42 11.91
N GLN A 18 -12.36 8.98 10.74
CA GLN A 18 -11.97 9.55 9.44
C GLN A 18 -12.99 10.57 8.95
N THR A 19 -12.60 11.38 7.98
CA THR A 19 -13.45 12.40 7.37
C THR A 19 -14.73 11.80 6.79
N VAL A 20 -15.84 12.43 7.07
CA VAL A 20 -17.14 12.15 6.44
C VAL A 20 -17.45 13.30 5.49
N TRP A 21 -17.84 12.98 4.26
CA TRP A 21 -18.20 13.97 3.25
C TRP A 21 -19.43 13.52 2.46
N LEU A 22 -20.06 14.46 1.79
CA LEU A 22 -21.09 14.21 0.80
C LEU A 22 -20.53 14.54 -0.58
N GLU A 23 -20.74 13.66 -1.53
CA GLU A 23 -20.31 13.78 -2.91
C GLU A 23 -21.49 13.71 -3.84
N PRO A 24 -21.81 14.79 -4.61
CA PRO A 24 -22.83 14.75 -5.63
C PRO A 24 -22.31 13.94 -6.82
N VAL A 25 -23.06 12.90 -7.19
CA VAL A 25 -22.70 12.02 -8.33
C VAL A 25 -23.85 11.94 -9.31
N ALA A 26 -23.56 11.60 -10.57
CA ALA A 26 -24.57 11.29 -11.56
C ALA A 26 -25.34 10.02 -11.15
N THR A 27 -26.51 9.77 -11.76
CA THR A 27 -27.28 8.53 -11.51
C THR A 27 -26.48 7.29 -11.88
N GLN A 28 -25.65 7.40 -12.92
CA GLN A 28 -24.69 6.38 -13.35
C GLN A 28 -23.29 6.98 -13.26
N TYR A 29 -22.44 6.44 -12.41
CA TYR A 29 -21.15 7.04 -12.08
C TYR A 29 -20.05 6.00 -11.85
N ILE A 30 -18.82 6.47 -11.92
CA ILE A 30 -17.60 5.70 -11.64
C ILE A 30 -17.46 5.56 -10.11
N THR A 31 -17.35 4.33 -9.63
CA THR A 31 -17.26 4.02 -8.20
C THR A 31 -15.83 3.75 -7.73
N ASN A 32 -14.95 3.25 -8.61
CA ASN A 32 -13.56 2.96 -8.27
C ASN A 32 -12.67 2.93 -9.50
N LEU A 33 -11.40 3.26 -9.28
CA LEU A 33 -10.31 3.16 -10.25
C LEU A 33 -9.18 2.31 -9.67
N LYS A 34 -8.69 1.35 -10.47
CA LYS A 34 -7.51 0.57 -10.13
C LYS A 34 -6.47 0.72 -11.23
N THR A 35 -5.31 1.28 -10.90
CA THR A 35 -4.23 1.56 -11.85
C THR A 35 -3.04 0.67 -11.58
N THR A 36 -2.58 -0.04 -12.61
CA THR A 36 -1.41 -0.93 -12.53
C THR A 36 -0.39 -0.52 -13.58
N PRO A 37 0.70 0.16 -13.18
CA PRO A 37 1.78 0.51 -14.10
C PRO A 37 2.68 -0.69 -14.39
N ASP A 38 3.17 -0.75 -15.62
CA ASP A 38 4.19 -1.69 -16.06
C ASP A 38 5.31 -0.91 -16.78
N ILE A 39 6.41 -0.68 -16.08
CA ILE A 39 7.55 0.06 -16.64
C ILE A 39 8.37 -0.77 -17.62
N ASP A 40 8.29 -2.09 -17.57
CA ASP A 40 9.04 -2.97 -18.46
C ASP A 40 8.44 -2.98 -19.86
N ASN A 41 7.10 -2.83 -19.94
CA ASN A 41 6.34 -2.74 -21.20
C ASN A 41 5.88 -1.31 -21.53
N ASN A 42 6.27 -0.32 -20.74
CA ASN A 42 5.81 1.08 -20.88
C ASN A 42 4.30 1.18 -21.02
N SER A 43 3.56 0.61 -20.09
CA SER A 43 2.10 0.62 -20.12
C SER A 43 1.49 0.90 -18.75
N VAL A 44 0.23 1.34 -18.76
CA VAL A 44 -0.63 1.43 -17.57
C VAL A 44 -1.94 0.74 -17.89
N LYS A 45 -2.32 -0.22 -17.07
CA LYS A 45 -3.66 -0.81 -17.07
C LYS A 45 -4.56 -0.06 -16.11
N VAL A 46 -5.74 0.33 -16.57
CA VAL A 46 -6.76 1.02 -15.76
C VAL A 46 -8.04 0.19 -15.75
N GLU A 47 -8.39 -0.34 -14.58
CA GLU A 47 -9.65 -1.03 -14.33
C GLU A 47 -10.62 0.00 -13.73
N VAL A 48 -11.80 0.15 -14.35
CA VAL A 48 -12.81 1.13 -13.96
C VAL A 48 -14.06 0.39 -13.50
N ALA A 49 -14.47 0.61 -12.26
CA ALA A 49 -15.74 0.14 -11.74
C ALA A 49 -16.77 1.27 -11.80
N ALA A 50 -18.00 0.94 -12.21
CA ALA A 50 -19.13 1.84 -12.24
C ALA A 50 -20.35 1.19 -11.58
N ASN A 51 -21.28 2.00 -11.09
CA ASN A 51 -22.54 1.52 -10.52
C ASN A 51 -23.56 1.10 -11.60
N THR A 52 -23.16 0.98 -12.83
CA THR A 52 -24.02 0.63 -13.96
C THR A 52 -23.35 -0.36 -14.90
N THR A 53 -24.14 -1.25 -15.48
CA THR A 53 -23.75 -2.14 -16.58
C THR A 53 -24.20 -1.61 -17.94
N SER A 54 -24.97 -0.51 -17.98
CA SER A 54 -25.57 0.02 -19.21
C SER A 54 -24.70 1.07 -19.90
N ALA A 55 -23.52 1.40 -19.39
CA ALA A 55 -22.55 2.24 -20.07
C ALA A 55 -21.85 1.46 -21.20
N ASP A 56 -21.59 2.14 -22.31
CA ASP A 56 -21.06 1.49 -23.51
C ASP A 56 -19.53 1.45 -23.49
N LYS A 57 -18.90 2.52 -23.00
CA LYS A 57 -17.48 2.76 -23.14
C LYS A 57 -16.90 3.53 -21.96
N VAL A 58 -15.67 3.19 -21.61
CA VAL A 58 -14.79 3.98 -20.74
C VAL A 58 -13.65 4.53 -21.59
N GLU A 59 -13.33 5.80 -21.43
CA GLU A 59 -12.16 6.47 -22.01
C GLU A 59 -11.24 6.96 -20.89
N VAL A 60 -9.95 6.71 -21.04
CA VAL A 60 -8.92 7.17 -20.10
C VAL A 60 -7.91 8.02 -20.87
N LYS A 61 -7.57 9.18 -20.29
CA LYS A 61 -6.53 10.10 -20.78
C LYS A 61 -5.51 10.31 -19.65
N VAL A 62 -4.23 10.29 -20.01
CA VAL A 62 -3.11 10.53 -19.09
C VAL A 62 -2.32 11.72 -19.59
N PHE A 63 -1.95 12.62 -18.66
CA PHE A 63 -1.31 13.88 -18.98
C PHE A 63 -0.01 14.09 -18.18
N ASP A 64 1.02 14.62 -18.84
CA ASP A 64 2.17 15.26 -18.23
C ASP A 64 1.91 16.77 -18.15
N GLY A 65 1.48 17.25 -17.00
CA GLY A 65 0.96 18.60 -16.84
C GLY A 65 -0.30 18.81 -17.69
N LYS A 66 -0.19 19.59 -18.77
CA LYS A 66 -1.26 19.83 -19.73
C LYS A 66 -1.13 18.98 -21.02
N ASN A 67 -0.01 18.28 -21.18
CA ASN A 67 0.27 17.52 -22.39
C ASN A 67 -0.34 16.13 -22.31
N LEU A 68 -1.22 15.77 -23.24
CA LEU A 68 -1.75 14.42 -23.39
C LEU A 68 -0.61 13.48 -23.82
N VAL A 69 -0.29 12.49 -22.97
CA VAL A 69 0.80 11.52 -23.22
C VAL A 69 0.31 10.12 -23.54
N ALA A 70 -0.89 9.76 -23.08
CA ALA A 70 -1.52 8.49 -23.43
C ALA A 70 -3.04 8.63 -23.42
N LYS A 71 -3.70 7.85 -24.29
CA LYS A 71 -5.16 7.76 -24.39
C LYS A 71 -5.57 6.37 -24.82
N GLY A 72 -6.60 5.84 -24.18
CA GLY A 72 -7.20 4.55 -24.52
C GLY A 72 -8.68 4.51 -24.19
N ALA A 73 -9.36 3.52 -24.73
CA ALA A 73 -10.75 3.27 -24.41
C ALA A 73 -11.05 1.76 -24.50
N ALA A 74 -12.02 1.31 -23.70
CA ALA A 74 -12.52 -0.05 -23.71
C ALA A 74 -14.03 -0.06 -23.46
N LEU A 75 -14.66 -1.21 -23.64
CA LEU A 75 -16.04 -1.41 -23.18
C LEU A 75 -16.11 -1.30 -21.67
N ASN A 76 -17.24 -0.87 -21.14
CA ASN A 76 -17.46 -0.85 -19.71
C ASN A 76 -17.24 -2.24 -19.10
N GLY A 77 -16.47 -2.31 -18.00
CA GLY A 77 -16.09 -3.57 -17.34
C GLY A 77 -14.85 -4.25 -17.95
N VAL A 78 -14.30 -3.74 -19.05
CA VAL A 78 -13.04 -4.21 -19.64
C VAL A 78 -11.92 -3.25 -19.27
N PRO A 79 -10.75 -3.73 -18.80
CA PRO A 79 -9.62 -2.87 -18.53
C PRO A 79 -9.16 -2.05 -19.73
N VAL A 80 -8.80 -0.79 -19.50
CA VAL A 80 -8.18 0.07 -20.52
C VAL A 80 -6.67 -0.07 -20.45
N GLU A 81 -6.05 -0.56 -21.52
CA GLU A 81 -4.59 -0.62 -21.65
C GLU A 81 -4.08 0.64 -22.34
N LEU A 82 -3.11 1.29 -21.72
CA LEU A 82 -2.53 2.55 -22.18
C LEU A 82 -1.05 2.36 -22.47
N ALA A 83 -0.62 2.58 -23.70
CA ALA A 83 0.79 2.67 -24.04
C ALA A 83 1.33 4.03 -23.57
N MET A 84 2.32 3.99 -22.69
CA MET A 84 3.05 5.16 -22.21
C MET A 84 4.27 5.44 -23.10
N PRO A 85 4.74 6.69 -23.19
CA PRO A 85 5.98 7.00 -23.92
C PRO A 85 7.18 6.17 -23.39
N ALA A 86 8.08 5.76 -24.28
CA ALA A 86 9.28 5.00 -23.91
C ALA A 86 10.20 5.76 -22.92
N ASN A 87 10.10 7.09 -22.91
CA ASN A 87 10.80 7.98 -21.98
C ASN A 87 9.90 8.49 -20.85
N ALA A 88 8.86 7.73 -20.49
CA ALA A 88 7.96 8.10 -19.39
C ALA A 88 8.75 8.38 -18.11
N LYS A 89 8.40 9.46 -17.44
CA LYS A 89 9.00 9.84 -16.15
C LYS A 89 8.57 8.83 -15.09
N LEU A 90 9.55 8.27 -14.38
CA LEU A 90 9.31 7.30 -13.33
C LEU A 90 9.16 8.01 -11.98
N TRP A 91 8.28 7.49 -11.15
CA TRP A 91 8.14 7.93 -9.77
C TRP A 91 9.24 7.32 -8.89
N SER A 92 9.85 8.14 -8.06
CA SER A 92 10.76 7.73 -6.98
C SER A 92 10.73 8.75 -5.84
N PRO A 93 11.28 8.44 -4.65
CA PRO A 93 11.42 9.42 -3.57
C PRO A 93 12.18 10.69 -3.95
N ASP A 94 13.12 10.59 -4.89
CA ASP A 94 13.92 11.72 -5.35
C ASP A 94 13.27 12.47 -6.52
N SER A 95 12.29 11.85 -7.17
CA SER A 95 11.53 12.42 -8.29
C SER A 95 10.09 11.89 -8.26
N PRO A 96 9.23 12.41 -7.38
CA PRO A 96 7.87 11.90 -7.17
C PRO A 96 6.91 12.37 -8.27
N PHE A 97 7.17 11.95 -9.50
CA PHE A 97 6.40 12.40 -10.65
C PHE A 97 5.05 11.68 -10.76
N LEU A 98 3.98 12.46 -10.81
CA LEU A 98 2.60 11.98 -10.96
C LEU A 98 2.03 12.47 -12.29
N TYR A 99 1.44 11.56 -13.06
CA TYR A 99 0.67 11.88 -14.26
C TYR A 99 -0.78 12.14 -13.87
N ASN A 100 -1.35 13.27 -14.33
CA ASN A 100 -2.79 13.50 -14.19
C ASN A 100 -3.57 12.52 -15.08
N MET A 101 -4.72 12.09 -14.61
CA MET A 101 -5.58 11.14 -15.30
C MET A 101 -7.03 11.65 -15.33
N GLU A 102 -7.68 11.56 -16.50
CA GLU A 102 -9.12 11.79 -16.64
C GLU A 102 -9.77 10.49 -17.14
N VAL A 103 -10.83 10.09 -16.46
CA VAL A 103 -11.62 8.90 -16.82
C VAL A 103 -13.04 9.33 -17.09
N THR A 104 -13.55 8.98 -18.27
CA THR A 104 -14.89 9.35 -18.72
C THR A 104 -15.70 8.11 -19.06
N LEU A 105 -16.91 8.05 -18.50
CA LEU A 105 -17.90 7.00 -18.78
C LEU A 105 -18.87 7.50 -19.83
N TYR A 106 -19.13 6.70 -20.84
CA TYR A 106 -20.03 7.06 -21.97
C TYR A 106 -21.22 6.11 -22.05
N LYS A 107 -22.35 6.67 -22.51
CA LYS A 107 -23.55 5.94 -22.93
C LYS A 107 -24.15 6.60 -24.17
N ASP A 108 -24.46 5.81 -25.19
CA ASP A 108 -25.01 6.31 -26.47
C ASP A 108 -24.15 7.45 -27.04
N GLY A 109 -22.82 7.34 -26.94
CA GLY A 109 -21.87 8.35 -27.41
C GLY A 109 -21.77 9.63 -26.57
N LYS A 110 -22.56 9.77 -25.50
CA LYS A 110 -22.54 10.93 -24.58
C LYS A 110 -21.78 10.61 -23.31
N ALA A 111 -20.97 11.55 -22.84
CA ALA A 111 -20.35 11.47 -21.52
C ALA A 111 -21.45 11.56 -20.44
N ILE A 112 -21.50 10.57 -19.55
CA ILE A 112 -22.47 10.51 -18.45
C ILE A 112 -21.83 10.71 -17.09
N ASP A 113 -20.52 10.43 -16.95
CA ASP A 113 -19.74 10.75 -15.76
C ASP A 113 -18.26 10.96 -16.14
N GLN A 114 -17.57 11.79 -15.35
CA GLN A 114 -16.14 12.04 -15.52
C GLN A 114 -15.49 12.27 -14.16
N VAL A 115 -14.38 11.57 -13.93
CA VAL A 115 -13.56 11.74 -12.72
C VAL A 115 -12.12 12.10 -13.08
N LYS A 116 -11.49 12.88 -12.21
CA LYS A 116 -10.06 13.19 -12.26
C LYS A 116 -9.32 12.40 -11.20
N SER A 117 -8.17 11.87 -11.57
CA SER A 117 -7.29 11.10 -10.70
C SER A 117 -5.84 11.32 -11.12
N TYR A 118 -4.94 10.48 -10.65
CA TYR A 118 -3.55 10.44 -11.09
C TYR A 118 -3.02 9.01 -11.12
N THR A 119 -1.89 8.83 -11.77
CA THR A 119 -1.13 7.58 -11.78
C THR A 119 0.36 7.88 -11.81
N ALA A 120 1.19 6.87 -11.57
CA ALA A 120 2.63 6.99 -11.69
C ALA A 120 3.24 5.74 -12.30
N MET A 121 4.31 5.91 -13.05
CA MET A 121 5.12 4.82 -13.58
C MET A 121 6.15 4.41 -12.54
N ARG A 122 6.00 3.24 -11.94
CA ARG A 122 6.94 2.71 -10.94
C ARG A 122 6.86 1.18 -10.84
N LYS A 123 7.95 0.57 -10.35
CA LYS A 123 8.00 -0.87 -10.06
C LYS A 123 8.80 -1.12 -8.79
N PHE A 124 8.21 -1.87 -7.85
CA PHE A 124 8.91 -2.43 -6.71
C PHE A 124 9.19 -3.91 -6.98
N SER A 125 10.42 -4.35 -6.73
CA SER A 125 10.84 -5.73 -6.96
C SER A 125 11.97 -6.12 -6.02
N ILE A 126 12.30 -7.41 -6.04
CA ILE A 126 13.52 -7.95 -5.44
C ILE A 126 14.35 -8.58 -6.55
N ARG A 127 15.68 -8.50 -6.43
CA ARG A 127 16.61 -9.13 -7.35
C ARG A 127 17.82 -9.67 -6.63
N LYS A 128 18.21 -10.88 -6.98
CA LYS A 128 19.50 -11.45 -6.59
C LYS A 128 20.59 -10.86 -7.49
N GLY A 129 21.50 -10.10 -6.89
CA GLY A 129 22.64 -9.51 -7.60
C GLY A 129 23.68 -10.56 -8.00
N GLN A 130 24.67 -10.14 -8.79
CA GLN A 130 25.79 -11.02 -9.23
C GLN A 130 26.60 -11.59 -8.06
N ASN A 131 26.67 -10.86 -6.94
CA ASN A 131 27.31 -11.31 -5.70
C ASN A 131 26.47 -12.27 -4.86
N GLY A 132 25.32 -12.72 -5.37
CA GLY A 132 24.40 -13.63 -4.66
C GLY A 132 23.51 -12.97 -3.62
N ILE A 133 23.64 -11.66 -3.38
CA ILE A 133 22.86 -10.92 -2.39
C ILE A 133 21.54 -10.46 -3.02
N THR A 134 20.42 -10.78 -2.37
CA THR A 134 19.10 -10.27 -2.76
C THR A 134 18.88 -8.85 -2.22
N ARG A 135 18.41 -7.94 -3.06
CA ARG A 135 18.14 -6.55 -2.71
C ARG A 135 16.77 -6.10 -3.15
N LEU A 136 16.22 -5.15 -2.41
CA LEU A 136 15.06 -4.39 -2.82
C LEU A 136 15.41 -3.49 -4.01
N GLN A 137 14.50 -3.41 -4.96
CA GLN A 137 14.65 -2.55 -6.13
C GLN A 137 13.47 -1.60 -6.27
N LEU A 138 13.76 -0.42 -6.79
CA LEU A 138 12.80 0.53 -7.32
C LEU A 138 13.17 0.81 -8.79
N ASN A 139 12.20 0.62 -9.69
CA ASN A 139 12.38 0.87 -11.13
C ASN A 139 13.59 0.10 -11.71
N ASN A 140 13.71 -1.18 -11.34
CA ASN A 140 14.78 -2.10 -11.77
C ASN A 140 16.20 -1.72 -11.28
N LYS A 141 16.32 -0.81 -10.31
CA LYS A 141 17.60 -0.41 -9.69
C LYS A 141 17.57 -0.75 -8.22
N ASP A 142 18.70 -1.19 -7.68
CA ASP A 142 18.83 -1.42 -6.24
C ASP A 142 18.52 -0.13 -5.49
N TYR A 143 17.64 -0.21 -4.50
CA TYR A 143 17.18 0.94 -3.75
C TYR A 143 17.10 0.61 -2.26
N PHE A 144 17.90 1.30 -1.46
CA PHE A 144 17.90 1.14 -0.01
C PHE A 144 16.74 1.93 0.59
N GLN A 145 15.82 1.24 1.23
CA GLN A 145 14.67 1.84 1.90
C GLN A 145 15.02 2.07 3.36
N PHE A 146 14.95 3.33 3.80
CA PHE A 146 15.33 3.74 5.14
C PHE A 146 14.34 4.77 5.68
N GLY A 147 13.73 4.49 6.84
CA GLY A 147 12.73 5.37 7.41
C GLY A 147 12.18 4.91 8.76
N PRO A 148 11.38 5.76 9.40
CA PRO A 148 10.78 5.48 10.68
C PRO A 148 9.56 4.57 10.59
N LEU A 149 9.19 4.02 11.73
CA LEU A 149 7.88 3.47 12.01
C LEU A 149 6.96 4.63 12.42
N ASP A 150 5.77 4.70 11.81
CA ASP A 150 4.76 5.72 12.08
C ASP A 150 3.47 5.07 12.58
N GLN A 151 3.12 5.31 13.83
CA GLN A 151 1.90 4.82 14.47
C GLN A 151 0.71 5.77 14.28
N GLY A 152 0.95 7.02 13.87
CA GLY A 152 -0.09 8.00 13.55
C GLY A 152 -0.98 8.34 14.73
N TRP A 153 -0.40 8.54 15.91
CA TRP A 153 -1.14 8.88 17.10
C TRP A 153 -0.85 10.34 17.52
N TRP A 154 -1.89 11.08 17.85
CA TRP A 154 -1.83 12.52 18.07
C TRP A 154 -2.15 12.89 19.52
N PRO A 155 -1.44 13.87 20.13
CA PRO A 155 -1.68 14.26 21.54
C PRO A 155 -3.09 14.81 21.79
N ASP A 156 -3.62 15.55 20.85
CA ASP A 156 -4.90 16.24 20.92
C ASP A 156 -6.01 15.59 20.09
N GLY A 157 -5.68 15.00 18.95
CA GLY A 157 -6.61 14.32 18.07
C GLY A 157 -6.69 12.81 18.27
N LEU A 158 -5.87 12.24 19.13
CA LEU A 158 -5.74 10.79 19.37
C LEU A 158 -5.46 10.04 18.06
N TYR A 159 -6.46 9.34 17.54
CA TYR A 159 -6.33 8.54 16.31
C TYR A 159 -6.46 9.38 15.02
N THR A 160 -6.83 10.65 15.14
CA THR A 160 -7.04 11.58 14.03
C THR A 160 -6.09 12.76 14.11
N ALA A 161 -5.41 13.09 13.02
CA ALA A 161 -4.63 14.31 12.95
C ALA A 161 -5.52 15.54 13.13
N PRO A 162 -5.11 16.56 13.91
CA PRO A 162 -5.95 17.73 14.19
C PRO A 162 -6.22 18.57 12.94
N THR A 163 -5.27 18.64 12.02
CA THR A 163 -5.40 19.34 10.73
C THR A 163 -4.67 18.59 9.62
N ASP A 164 -4.90 18.98 8.37
CA ASP A 164 -4.16 18.43 7.24
C ASP A 164 -2.68 18.88 7.25
N GLU A 165 -2.41 20.09 7.70
CA GLU A 165 -1.05 20.60 7.88
C GLU A 165 -0.27 19.77 8.90
N ALA A 166 -0.91 19.36 10.01
CA ALA A 166 -0.31 18.47 10.98
C ALA A 166 0.00 17.12 10.36
N LEU A 167 -0.96 16.55 9.62
CA LEU A 167 -0.79 15.27 8.92
C LEU A 167 0.40 15.30 7.95
N VAL A 168 0.56 16.38 7.19
CA VAL A 168 1.66 16.58 6.23
C VAL A 168 2.97 16.90 6.94
N TYR A 169 2.93 17.54 8.10
CA TYR A 169 4.13 17.95 8.84
C TYR A 169 5.06 16.78 9.15
N ASP A 170 4.52 15.67 9.65
CA ASP A 170 5.30 14.48 9.99
C ASP A 170 5.96 13.87 8.76
N LEU A 171 5.25 13.84 7.62
CA LEU A 171 5.78 13.35 6.34
C LEU A 171 6.91 14.25 5.83
N LYS A 172 6.75 15.58 5.90
CA LYS A 172 7.80 16.54 5.54
C LYS A 172 9.02 16.39 6.43
N LYS A 173 8.82 16.24 7.76
CA LYS A 173 9.92 16.02 8.70
C LYS A 173 10.63 14.71 8.47
N THR A 174 9.91 13.65 8.10
CA THR A 174 10.51 12.39 7.67
C THR A 174 11.48 12.62 6.50
N LYS A 175 11.07 13.38 5.49
CA LYS A 175 11.95 13.75 4.37
C LYS A 175 13.12 14.66 4.79
N ASP A 176 12.86 15.67 5.62
CA ASP A 176 13.88 16.62 6.11
C ASP A 176 15.02 15.91 6.88
N PHE A 177 14.70 14.81 7.58
CA PHE A 177 15.68 13.97 8.25
C PHE A 177 16.44 13.00 7.31
N GLY A 178 16.17 13.04 6.01
CA GLY A 178 16.83 12.24 5.00
C GLY A 178 16.25 10.83 4.82
N TYR A 179 15.10 10.56 5.37
CA TYR A 179 14.40 9.29 5.15
C TYR A 179 13.69 9.28 3.78
N ASN A 180 13.58 8.10 3.19
CA ASN A 180 12.91 7.90 1.90
C ASN A 180 11.66 7.00 1.99
N MET A 181 11.39 6.48 3.18
CA MET A 181 10.23 5.62 3.42
C MET A 181 9.63 5.88 4.81
N VAL A 182 8.43 5.36 5.00
CA VAL A 182 7.73 5.25 6.28
C VAL A 182 6.98 3.92 6.34
N ARG A 183 7.04 3.23 7.47
CA ARG A 183 6.16 2.10 7.72
C ARG A 183 4.94 2.58 8.51
N LYS A 184 3.76 2.52 7.89
CA LYS A 184 2.49 2.81 8.57
C LYS A 184 2.08 1.61 9.41
N HIS A 185 2.33 1.73 10.71
CA HIS A 185 2.25 0.65 11.67
C HIS A 185 0.82 0.45 12.19
N VAL A 186 0.26 -0.71 11.85
CA VAL A 186 -1.03 -1.23 12.38
C VAL A 186 -2.17 -0.21 12.29
N LYS A 187 -2.15 0.64 11.26
CA LYS A 187 -3.14 1.70 11.03
C LYS A 187 -3.34 1.94 9.53
N VAL A 188 -4.57 2.28 9.13
CA VAL A 188 -4.90 2.82 7.81
C VAL A 188 -5.22 4.29 7.98
N GLU A 189 -4.50 5.16 7.29
CA GLU A 189 -4.72 6.60 7.33
C GLU A 189 -5.84 7.06 6.36
N PRO A 190 -6.36 8.28 6.51
CA PRO A 190 -7.20 8.89 5.49
C PRO A 190 -6.50 8.96 4.13
N ALA A 191 -7.27 8.86 3.04
CA ALA A 191 -6.78 8.84 1.66
C ALA A 191 -5.77 9.95 1.34
N ARG A 192 -5.97 11.17 1.89
CA ARG A 192 -5.06 12.31 1.70
C ARG A 192 -3.65 12.08 2.22
N TRP A 193 -3.46 11.25 3.27
CA TRP A 193 -2.13 10.91 3.77
C TRP A 193 -1.31 10.17 2.72
N TYR A 194 -1.91 9.20 2.03
CA TYR A 194 -1.25 8.47 0.93
C TYR A 194 -0.98 9.38 -0.26
N THR A 195 -1.93 10.28 -0.58
CA THR A 195 -1.72 11.30 -1.62
C THR A 195 -0.51 12.19 -1.29
N HIS A 196 -0.35 12.59 -0.04
CA HIS A 196 0.83 13.35 0.41
C HIS A 196 2.13 12.52 0.30
N CYS A 197 2.10 11.22 0.63
CA CYS A 197 3.25 10.33 0.41
C CYS A 197 3.62 10.23 -1.07
N ASP A 198 2.63 10.10 -1.95
CA ASP A 198 2.83 10.05 -3.40
C ASP A 198 3.47 11.35 -3.93
N GLN A 199 2.99 12.51 -3.46
CA GLN A 199 3.46 13.83 -3.89
C GLN A 199 4.83 14.20 -3.31
N LEU A 200 5.10 13.82 -2.07
CA LEU A 200 6.36 14.10 -1.39
C LEU A 200 7.47 13.10 -1.73
N GLY A 201 7.12 11.96 -2.31
CA GLY A 201 8.08 10.88 -2.58
C GLY A 201 8.49 10.15 -1.31
N LEU A 202 7.55 9.60 -0.57
CA LEU A 202 7.81 8.69 0.54
C LEU A 202 7.29 7.30 0.20
N ILE A 203 8.16 6.30 0.22
CA ILE A 203 7.77 4.90 0.11
C ILE A 203 6.98 4.50 1.36
N VAL A 204 5.88 3.76 1.17
CA VAL A 204 5.03 3.30 2.27
C VAL A 204 5.08 1.77 2.38
N TRP A 205 5.35 1.28 3.58
CA TRP A 205 5.05 -0.08 3.99
C TRP A 205 3.75 -0.04 4.78
N GLN A 206 2.73 -0.71 4.29
CA GLN A 206 1.38 -0.63 4.87
C GLN A 206 1.06 -1.89 5.65
N ASP A 207 0.85 -1.74 6.95
CA ASP A 207 0.40 -2.82 7.81
C ASP A 207 -1.12 -3.04 7.71
N MET A 208 -1.53 -4.29 7.89
CA MET A 208 -2.89 -4.62 8.31
C MET A 208 -3.08 -4.19 9.77
N PRO A 209 -4.12 -3.41 10.12
CA PRO A 209 -4.51 -3.15 11.52
C PRO A 209 -4.97 -4.45 12.18
N ASN A 210 -4.02 -5.29 12.56
CA ASN A 210 -4.27 -6.60 13.11
C ASN A 210 -3.94 -6.62 14.61
N GLY A 211 -4.67 -7.43 15.35
CA GLY A 211 -4.49 -7.65 16.78
C GLY A 211 -5.04 -9.00 17.21
N GLY A 212 -5.08 -9.22 18.51
CA GLY A 212 -5.53 -10.46 19.11
C GLY A 212 -4.43 -11.15 19.93
N PRO A 213 -4.65 -12.38 20.38
CA PRO A 213 -3.64 -13.09 21.14
C PRO A 213 -2.41 -13.36 20.26
N SER A 214 -1.23 -13.28 20.88
CA SER A 214 0.02 -13.66 20.23
C SER A 214 0.33 -15.12 20.48
N PRO A 215 0.80 -15.87 19.49
CA PRO A 215 1.41 -17.16 19.78
C PRO A 215 2.73 -16.95 20.54
N GLN A 216 3.27 -18.02 21.11
CA GLN A 216 4.60 -17.95 21.68
C GLN A 216 5.62 -17.54 20.60
N TRP A 217 6.41 -16.51 20.90
CA TRP A 217 7.49 -16.08 20.01
C TRP A 217 8.51 -17.19 19.83
N GLN A 218 8.93 -17.39 18.59
CA GLN A 218 9.94 -18.35 18.22
C GLN A 218 11.33 -17.70 18.20
N ALA A 219 12.38 -18.50 18.34
CA ALA A 219 13.72 -18.02 18.10
C ALA A 219 13.87 -17.51 16.66
N ARG A 220 14.66 -16.45 16.46
CA ARG A 220 14.80 -15.75 15.16
C ARG A 220 15.32 -16.64 14.02
N ASN A 221 16.00 -17.72 14.35
CA ASN A 221 16.49 -18.73 13.40
C ASN A 221 15.53 -19.91 13.19
N TYR A 222 14.32 -19.83 13.76
CA TYR A 222 13.31 -20.86 13.63
C TYR A 222 12.22 -20.41 12.64
N PHE A 223 11.95 -21.24 11.66
CA PHE A 223 10.95 -20.98 10.62
C PHE A 223 9.77 -21.95 10.74
N ASN A 224 8.61 -21.52 10.20
CA ASN A 224 7.35 -22.26 10.22
C ASN A 224 6.90 -22.57 11.66
N GLY A 225 6.98 -21.55 12.51
CA GLY A 225 6.68 -21.63 13.92
C GLY A 225 5.18 -21.73 14.24
N ARG A 226 4.84 -21.40 15.49
CA ARG A 226 3.47 -21.45 15.96
C ARG A 226 2.68 -20.24 15.52
N GLU A 227 1.39 -20.48 15.26
CA GLU A 227 0.41 -19.46 14.94
C GLU A 227 -0.81 -19.60 15.86
N VAL A 228 -1.63 -18.55 15.92
CA VAL A 228 -2.91 -18.64 16.63
C VAL A 228 -3.95 -19.34 15.78
N ILE A 229 -4.89 -20.02 16.45
CA ILE A 229 -6.08 -20.56 15.80
C ILE A 229 -7.19 -19.50 15.96
N ARG A 230 -7.62 -18.93 14.86
CA ARG A 230 -8.76 -18.00 14.83
C ARG A 230 -10.07 -18.77 14.67
N SER A 231 -11.15 -18.22 15.23
CA SER A 231 -12.49 -18.70 14.85
C SER A 231 -12.77 -18.38 13.38
N ALA A 232 -13.64 -19.15 12.74
CA ALA A 232 -14.02 -18.91 11.34
C ALA A 232 -14.55 -17.49 11.11
N ALA A 233 -15.31 -16.92 12.05
CA ALA A 233 -15.81 -15.56 11.98
C ALA A 233 -14.68 -14.53 12.04
N SER A 234 -13.68 -14.72 12.93
CA SER A 234 -12.53 -13.83 13.05
C SER A 234 -11.64 -13.89 11.81
N GLU A 235 -11.42 -15.08 11.23
CA GLU A 235 -10.67 -15.22 9.98
C GLU A 235 -11.43 -14.55 8.80
N ALA A 236 -12.72 -14.78 8.68
CA ALA A 236 -13.54 -14.18 7.62
C ALA A 236 -13.51 -12.64 7.70
N ASN A 237 -13.62 -12.08 8.92
CA ASN A 237 -13.52 -10.63 9.12
C ASN A 237 -12.14 -10.09 8.75
N TYR A 238 -11.06 -10.75 9.17
CA TYR A 238 -9.70 -10.37 8.82
C TYR A 238 -9.51 -10.33 7.28
N ARG A 239 -9.94 -11.40 6.58
CA ARG A 239 -9.82 -11.47 5.12
C ARG A 239 -10.63 -10.39 4.42
N LYS A 240 -11.85 -10.11 4.91
CA LYS A 240 -12.70 -9.04 4.39
C LYS A 240 -11.99 -7.68 4.51
N GLU A 241 -11.57 -7.32 5.72
CA GLU A 241 -10.93 -6.04 5.99
C GLU A 241 -9.61 -5.88 5.23
N TRP A 242 -8.77 -6.91 5.21
CA TRP A 242 -7.50 -6.85 4.50
C TRP A 242 -7.69 -6.69 2.98
N LYS A 243 -8.66 -7.39 2.41
CA LYS A 243 -9.04 -7.20 1.01
C LYS A 243 -9.52 -5.76 0.74
N GLU A 244 -10.39 -5.23 1.59
CA GLU A 244 -10.92 -3.86 1.45
C GLU A 244 -9.80 -2.82 1.52
N ILE A 245 -8.82 -2.99 2.42
CA ILE A 245 -7.63 -2.14 2.52
C ILE A 245 -6.82 -2.20 1.22
N ILE A 246 -6.48 -3.40 0.74
CA ILE A 246 -5.71 -3.57 -0.50
C ILE A 246 -6.44 -2.91 -1.68
N VAL A 247 -7.74 -3.17 -1.84
CA VAL A 247 -8.55 -2.61 -2.94
C VAL A 247 -8.62 -1.09 -2.86
N CYS A 248 -8.86 -0.53 -1.68
CA CYS A 248 -8.96 0.90 -1.46
C CYS A 248 -7.64 1.63 -1.71
N LEU A 249 -6.52 1.01 -1.34
CA LEU A 249 -5.19 1.62 -1.39
C LEU A 249 -4.39 1.23 -2.64
N TYR A 250 -4.89 0.36 -3.50
CA TYR A 250 -4.18 -0.23 -4.63
C TYR A 250 -3.53 0.81 -5.55
N SER A 251 -4.23 1.91 -5.83
CA SER A 251 -3.80 2.90 -6.83
C SER A 251 -2.76 3.91 -6.32
N TYR A 252 -2.39 3.87 -5.02
CA TYR A 252 -1.36 4.77 -4.47
C TYR A 252 0.05 4.27 -4.84
N PRO A 253 0.80 5.01 -5.67
CA PRO A 253 2.12 4.57 -6.14
C PRO A 253 3.18 4.46 -5.05
N SER A 254 3.07 5.21 -3.97
CA SER A 254 4.01 5.18 -2.85
C SER A 254 4.03 3.85 -2.09
N ILE A 255 2.92 3.11 -2.06
CA ILE A 255 2.87 1.82 -1.35
C ILE A 255 3.74 0.80 -2.07
N ALA A 256 4.75 0.29 -1.38
CA ALA A 256 5.71 -0.68 -1.89
C ALA A 256 5.51 -2.08 -1.31
N VAL A 257 5.09 -2.16 -0.06
CA VAL A 257 5.06 -3.41 0.71
C VAL A 257 3.77 -3.51 1.50
N TRP A 258 3.12 -4.65 1.40
CA TRP A 258 2.02 -5.06 2.26
C TRP A 258 2.55 -5.86 3.45
N VAL A 259 2.07 -5.57 4.65
CA VAL A 259 2.51 -6.22 5.90
C VAL A 259 1.29 -6.81 6.63
N PRO A 260 0.95 -8.09 6.39
CA PRO A 260 -0.23 -8.73 6.98
C PRO A 260 -0.19 -8.83 8.50
N PHE A 261 1.00 -9.05 9.09
CA PHE A 261 1.14 -9.26 10.53
C PHE A 261 2.30 -8.47 11.12
N ASN A 262 2.11 -8.00 12.37
CA ASN A 262 3.13 -7.35 13.17
C ASN A 262 3.38 -8.14 14.45
N GLU A 263 4.64 -8.45 14.75
CA GLU A 263 5.14 -9.02 16.02
C GLU A 263 4.33 -10.22 16.53
N ALA A 264 3.91 -11.10 15.63
CA ALA A 264 3.11 -12.29 15.90
C ALA A 264 1.69 -12.03 16.46
N TRP A 265 1.26 -10.77 16.62
CA TRP A 265 -0.08 -10.45 17.14
C TRP A 265 -1.18 -10.95 16.23
N GLY A 266 -1.93 -11.94 16.73
CA GLY A 266 -2.99 -12.57 15.97
C GLY A 266 -2.52 -13.25 14.67
N GLN A 267 -1.24 -13.58 14.55
CA GLN A 267 -0.65 -14.21 13.37
C GLN A 267 -1.23 -15.60 13.15
N PHE A 268 -1.74 -15.86 11.95
CA PHE A 268 -2.39 -17.12 11.59
C PHE A 268 -2.25 -17.41 10.10
N LYS A 269 -2.10 -18.67 9.72
CA LYS A 269 -2.05 -19.14 8.34
C LYS A 269 -1.16 -18.24 7.44
N THR A 270 -0.02 -17.82 7.94
CA THR A 270 0.84 -16.82 7.30
C THR A 270 1.15 -17.13 5.85
N PRO A 271 1.57 -18.36 5.45
CA PRO A 271 1.83 -18.68 4.05
C PRO A 271 0.60 -18.50 3.15
N GLU A 272 -0.58 -18.88 3.64
CA GLU A 272 -1.85 -18.76 2.90
C GLU A 272 -2.26 -17.30 2.73
N ILE A 273 -2.14 -16.49 3.81
CA ILE A 273 -2.46 -15.06 3.77
C ILE A 273 -1.50 -14.31 2.84
N VAL A 274 -0.22 -14.66 2.85
CA VAL A 274 0.78 -14.08 1.94
C VAL A 274 0.47 -14.40 0.48
N ALA A 275 0.21 -15.68 0.16
CA ALA A 275 -0.14 -16.08 -1.20
C ALA A 275 -1.41 -15.36 -1.68
N TRP A 276 -2.43 -15.30 -0.85
CA TRP A 276 -3.67 -14.58 -1.11
C TRP A 276 -3.47 -13.06 -1.28
N THR A 277 -2.60 -12.42 -0.49
CA THR A 277 -2.24 -11.00 -0.65
C THR A 277 -1.58 -10.76 -2.01
N LYS A 278 -0.65 -11.63 -2.41
CA LYS A 278 0.03 -11.57 -3.72
C LYS A 278 -0.92 -11.80 -4.90
N GLU A 279 -1.95 -12.62 -4.74
CA GLU A 279 -2.99 -12.81 -5.75
C GLU A 279 -3.80 -11.53 -5.98
N TYR A 280 -4.14 -10.80 -4.91
CA TYR A 280 -4.83 -9.51 -5.03
C TYR A 280 -3.96 -8.39 -5.59
N ASP A 281 -2.68 -8.36 -5.18
CA ASP A 281 -1.74 -7.35 -5.64
C ASP A 281 -0.36 -7.95 -5.94
N PRO A 282 -0.15 -8.44 -7.16
CA PRO A 282 1.15 -8.95 -7.60
C PRO A 282 2.18 -7.84 -7.86
N SER A 283 1.76 -6.57 -7.88
CA SER A 283 2.62 -5.43 -8.22
C SER A 283 3.45 -4.90 -7.05
N ARG A 284 3.23 -5.44 -5.85
CA ARG A 284 3.92 -5.03 -4.61
C ARG A 284 4.55 -6.21 -3.90
N LEU A 285 5.50 -5.90 -3.03
CA LEU A 285 6.15 -6.87 -2.17
C LEU A 285 5.29 -7.18 -0.93
N VAL A 286 5.54 -8.33 -0.31
CA VAL A 286 4.89 -8.73 0.94
C VAL A 286 5.95 -9.06 1.98
N ASN A 287 5.89 -8.37 3.12
CA ASN A 287 6.58 -8.70 4.36
C ASN A 287 5.63 -9.54 5.23
N PRO A 288 5.83 -10.84 5.36
CA PRO A 288 4.83 -11.76 5.92
C PRO A 288 4.41 -11.43 7.34
N ALA A 289 5.41 -11.15 8.20
CA ALA A 289 5.20 -10.92 9.61
C ALA A 289 6.37 -10.08 10.15
N SER A 290 6.22 -8.77 10.16
CA SER A 290 7.25 -7.85 10.61
C SER A 290 7.62 -8.11 12.07
N GLY A 291 8.84 -8.61 12.31
CA GLY A 291 9.33 -8.99 13.64
C GLY A 291 8.57 -10.13 14.33
N GLY A 292 7.67 -10.81 13.63
CA GLY A 292 6.88 -11.92 14.16
C GLY A 292 7.53 -13.29 14.05
N ASN A 293 6.74 -14.35 14.11
CA ASN A 293 7.21 -15.70 13.82
C ASN A 293 7.44 -15.85 12.31
N HIS A 294 8.61 -16.35 11.94
CA HIS A 294 9.04 -16.39 10.55
C HIS A 294 8.52 -17.61 9.80
N TYR A 295 8.23 -17.41 8.52
CA TYR A 295 7.83 -18.43 7.57
C TYR A 295 8.62 -18.27 6.27
N THR A 296 8.85 -19.38 5.56
CA THR A 296 9.50 -19.38 4.24
C THR A 296 8.49 -18.97 3.15
N CYS A 297 8.00 -17.74 3.23
CA CYS A 297 7.05 -17.16 2.29
C CYS A 297 7.24 -15.65 2.22
N GLY A 298 6.64 -15.01 1.21
CA GLY A 298 6.77 -13.57 0.99
C GLY A 298 8.11 -13.17 0.39
N ASP A 299 8.39 -11.88 0.43
CA ASP A 299 9.55 -11.28 -0.26
C ASP A 299 10.60 -10.76 0.72
N ILE A 300 10.25 -10.53 1.97
CA ILE A 300 11.08 -9.85 2.97
C ILE A 300 11.06 -10.64 4.27
N LEU A 301 12.23 -10.83 4.86
CA LEU A 301 12.39 -11.27 6.23
C LEU A 301 12.75 -10.07 7.09
N ASP A 302 11.88 -9.74 8.04
CA ASP A 302 12.00 -8.56 8.90
C ASP A 302 12.28 -8.97 10.34
N LEU A 303 13.37 -8.46 10.90
CA LEU A 303 13.81 -8.77 12.25
C LEU A 303 13.71 -7.53 13.14
N HIS A 304 12.92 -7.60 14.18
CA HIS A 304 12.90 -6.58 15.22
C HIS A 304 13.98 -6.83 16.28
N HIS A 305 14.64 -5.78 16.73
CA HIS A 305 15.63 -5.83 17.80
C HIS A 305 15.45 -4.68 18.79
N TYR A 306 15.41 -5.02 20.08
CA TYR A 306 15.26 -4.09 21.19
C TYR A 306 16.39 -4.31 22.20
N PRO A 307 16.85 -3.27 22.96
CA PRO A 307 16.40 -1.86 22.93
C PRO A 307 17.14 -0.99 21.88
N GLY A 308 18.17 -1.46 21.23
CA GLY A 308 18.98 -0.68 20.30
C GLY A 308 19.17 -1.37 18.96
N PRO A 309 19.61 -0.64 17.93
CA PRO A 309 19.88 -1.23 16.63
C PRO A 309 21.05 -2.21 16.74
N ASN A 310 20.74 -3.48 16.56
CA ASN A 310 21.73 -4.54 16.48
C ASN A 310 21.23 -5.59 15.48
N MET A 311 22.11 -6.08 14.65
CA MET A 311 21.79 -7.10 13.68
C MET A 311 22.72 -8.30 13.86
N PHE A 312 22.15 -9.40 14.30
CA PHE A 312 22.84 -10.68 14.29
C PHE A 312 22.65 -11.32 12.92
N LEU A 313 23.72 -11.39 12.13
CA LEU A 313 23.72 -12.13 10.90
C LEU A 313 23.84 -13.63 11.22
N TYR A 314 22.72 -14.33 11.15
CA TYR A 314 22.73 -15.78 11.14
C TYR A 314 23.14 -16.26 9.76
N LEU A 315 24.12 -17.15 9.67
CA LEU A 315 24.60 -17.71 8.40
C LEU A 315 23.47 -18.33 7.57
N SER A 316 22.42 -18.84 8.22
CA SER A 316 21.21 -19.35 7.56
C SER A 316 20.36 -18.29 6.86
N LEU A 317 20.50 -17.01 7.21
CA LEU A 317 19.78 -15.90 6.57
C LEU A 317 20.51 -15.35 5.34
N ILE A 318 21.78 -15.74 5.13
CA ILE A 318 22.58 -15.32 3.97
C ILE A 318 22.20 -16.13 2.72
N HIS A 319 21.41 -17.19 2.87
CA HIS A 319 21.04 -18.13 1.81
C HIS A 319 19.57 -18.10 1.42
N ILE A 320 18.80 -17.11 1.89
CA ILE A 320 17.39 -16.92 1.52
C ILE A 320 17.28 -15.94 0.34
#